data_884f56e449965becd7573c5a04381fe6
#
_entry.id   884f56e449965becd7573c5a04381fe6
#
_cell.length_a   1.000
_cell.length_b   1.000
_cell.length_c   1.000
_cell.angle_alpha   90.00
_cell.angle_beta   90.00
_cell.angle_gamma   90.00
#
_symmetry.space_group_name_H-M   'P 1'
#
loop_
_entity.id
_entity.type
_entity.pdbx_description
1 polymer ?
#
loop_
_entity_poly.entity_id
_entity_poly.type
_entity_poly.pdbx_seq_one_letter_code
_entity_poly.pdbx_strand_id
1 'polypeptide(L)'
;MALYIISQILVCIADLFYVVSMFAKKKIHLVTFLFVSDVLFASHYLLLKGGLTGALTISVDCVYLVVMYLLEKYNKTKYNLIATIIAMIATIVLSIVTWQGAISLLPMFAMLCYLTTMIFTNIVIVKSGSFLRNLLNIIYMFLIASYFGAGLEIVLMISAIVGIVLDIKRKKKLENNIVNNTQAPTTIESEDVESKNNIENN
;
A
#
# COMPACT_ATOMS: atom_id res chain seq x y z
N MET A 1 27.30 -18.26 -9.09
CA MET A 1 27.62 -16.97 -8.45
C MET A 1 26.92 -15.79 -9.14
N ALA A 2 27.01 -15.60 -10.46
CA ALA A 2 26.38 -14.47 -11.17
C ALA A 2 24.85 -14.37 -10.95
N LEU A 3 24.09 -15.46 -11.07
CA LEU A 3 22.64 -15.47 -10.84
C LEU A 3 22.25 -15.04 -9.41
N TYR A 4 23.05 -15.40 -8.42
CA TYR A 4 22.83 -14.97 -7.04
C TYR A 4 23.01 -13.45 -6.89
N ILE A 5 24.06 -12.87 -7.50
CA ILE A 5 24.30 -11.41 -7.47
C ILE A 5 23.16 -10.67 -8.16
N ILE A 6 22.72 -11.15 -9.34
CA ILE A 6 21.57 -10.57 -10.05
C ILE A 6 20.30 -10.62 -9.17
N SER A 7 20.06 -11.74 -8.51
CA SER A 7 18.94 -11.91 -7.58
C SER A 7 18.99 -10.89 -6.43
N GLN A 8 20.15 -10.61 -5.83
CA GLN A 8 20.30 -9.62 -4.78
C GLN A 8 20.08 -8.17 -5.29
N ILE A 9 20.51 -7.86 -6.50
CA ILE A 9 20.25 -6.55 -7.13
C ILE A 9 18.75 -6.37 -7.36
N LEU A 10 18.05 -7.41 -7.85
CA LEU A 10 16.62 -7.37 -8.09
C LEU A 10 15.83 -7.11 -6.81
N VAL A 11 16.16 -7.75 -5.69
CA VAL A 11 15.48 -7.52 -4.42
C VAL A 11 15.71 -6.10 -3.89
N CYS A 12 16.93 -5.57 -4.00
CA CYS A 12 17.21 -4.19 -3.61
C CYS A 12 16.38 -3.18 -4.42
N ILE A 13 16.23 -3.40 -5.74
CA ILE A 13 15.40 -2.54 -6.59
C ILE A 13 13.92 -2.71 -6.24
N ALA A 14 13.46 -3.93 -5.98
CA ALA A 14 12.10 -4.21 -5.53
C ALA A 14 11.76 -3.43 -4.26
N ASP A 15 12.65 -3.48 -3.26
CA ASP A 15 12.49 -2.75 -2.00
C ASP A 15 12.41 -1.24 -2.21
N LEU A 16 13.20 -0.67 -3.13
CA LEU A 16 13.10 0.75 -3.48
C LEU A 16 11.71 1.11 -4.02
N PHE A 17 11.16 0.30 -4.93
CA PHE A 17 9.79 0.52 -5.43
C PHE A 17 8.75 0.37 -4.33
N TYR A 18 8.91 -0.59 -3.42
CA TYR A 18 8.04 -0.74 -2.27
C TYR A 18 8.09 0.51 -1.37
N VAL A 19 9.29 0.98 -1.01
CA VAL A 19 9.48 2.20 -0.21
C VAL A 19 8.80 3.39 -0.90
N VAL A 20 9.02 3.59 -2.21
CA VAL A 20 8.38 4.66 -2.98
C VAL A 20 6.86 4.56 -2.94
N SER A 21 6.30 3.34 -2.98
CA SER A 21 4.85 3.11 -2.87
C SER A 21 4.27 3.69 -1.57
N MET A 22 5.00 3.59 -0.46
CA MET A 22 4.57 4.11 0.85
C MET A 22 4.47 5.65 0.89
N PHE A 23 5.12 6.37 -0.03
CA PHE A 23 4.99 7.83 -0.17
C PHE A 23 3.89 8.25 -1.16
N ALA A 24 3.25 7.32 -1.85
CA ALA A 24 2.15 7.59 -2.76
C ALA A 24 0.97 8.26 -2.05
N LYS A 25 0.37 9.26 -2.71
CA LYS A 25 -0.79 10.02 -2.19
C LYS A 25 -2.12 9.40 -2.62
N LYS A 26 -2.14 8.68 -3.72
CA LYS A 26 -3.34 8.03 -4.28
C LYS A 26 -3.14 6.52 -4.28
N LYS A 27 -4.20 5.77 -3.97
CA LYS A 27 -4.18 4.31 -3.95
C LYS A 27 -3.72 3.71 -5.27
N ILE A 28 -4.12 4.29 -6.40
CA ILE A 28 -3.71 3.82 -7.73
C ILE A 28 -2.18 3.85 -7.91
N HIS A 29 -1.50 4.91 -7.47
CA HIS A 29 -0.03 4.99 -7.55
C HIS A 29 0.63 4.01 -6.58
N LEU A 30 0.07 3.85 -5.35
CA LEU A 30 0.54 2.86 -4.39
C LEU A 30 0.49 1.46 -5.02
N VAL A 31 -0.66 1.07 -5.57
CA VAL A 31 -0.85 -0.25 -6.22
C VAL A 31 0.09 -0.44 -7.41
N THR A 32 0.33 0.61 -8.22
CA THR A 32 1.26 0.53 -9.36
C THR A 32 2.70 0.26 -8.91
N PHE A 33 3.18 0.99 -7.90
CA PHE A 33 4.55 0.79 -7.40
C PHE A 33 4.71 -0.56 -6.69
N LEU A 34 3.69 -1.02 -5.95
CA LEU A 34 3.67 -2.36 -5.35
C LEU A 34 3.73 -3.44 -6.43
N PHE A 35 2.96 -3.31 -7.51
CA PHE A 35 2.99 -4.26 -8.62
C PHE A 35 4.38 -4.38 -9.24
N VAL A 36 5.07 -3.25 -9.50
CA VAL A 36 6.44 -3.28 -10.03
C VAL A 36 7.39 -3.95 -9.04
N SER A 37 7.26 -3.64 -7.75
CA SER A 37 8.03 -4.28 -6.68
C SER A 37 7.82 -5.79 -6.68
N ASP A 38 6.57 -6.26 -6.72
CA ASP A 38 6.24 -7.68 -6.66
C ASP A 38 6.72 -8.46 -7.89
N VAL A 39 6.66 -7.87 -9.09
CA VAL A 39 7.25 -8.47 -10.30
C VAL A 39 8.76 -8.69 -10.14
N LEU A 40 9.46 -7.73 -9.54
CA LEU A 40 10.89 -7.85 -9.26
C LEU A 40 11.17 -8.89 -8.17
N PHE A 41 10.34 -8.95 -7.11
CA PHE A 41 10.42 -9.99 -6.08
C PHE A 41 10.15 -11.39 -6.66
N ALA A 42 9.13 -11.56 -7.48
CA ALA A 42 8.85 -12.82 -8.15
C ALA A 42 10.05 -13.27 -9.00
N SER A 43 10.65 -12.35 -9.77
CA SER A 43 11.85 -12.59 -10.56
C SER A 43 13.06 -12.98 -9.69
N HIS A 44 13.24 -12.30 -8.56
CA HIS A 44 14.26 -12.64 -7.56
C HIS A 44 14.11 -14.08 -7.06
N TYR A 45 12.89 -14.47 -6.64
CA TYR A 45 12.62 -15.82 -6.14
C TYR A 45 12.82 -16.91 -7.19
N LEU A 46 12.46 -16.64 -8.46
CA LEU A 46 12.70 -17.60 -9.56
C LEU A 46 14.20 -17.89 -9.80
N LEU A 47 15.08 -16.92 -9.48
CA LEU A 47 16.53 -17.08 -9.59
C LEU A 47 17.15 -17.83 -8.41
N LEU A 48 16.41 -18.00 -7.30
CA LEU A 48 16.88 -18.72 -6.12
C LEU A 48 16.53 -20.20 -6.18
N LYS A 49 17.47 -21.06 -5.79
CA LYS A 49 17.19 -22.50 -5.61
C LYS A 49 16.16 -22.67 -4.48
N GLY A 50 15.02 -23.28 -4.78
CA GLY A 50 13.94 -23.48 -3.81
C GLY A 50 13.01 -22.27 -3.66
N GLY A 51 13.20 -21.19 -4.41
CA GLY A 51 12.37 -19.98 -4.38
C GLY A 51 11.01 -20.11 -5.10
N LEU A 52 10.68 -21.26 -5.70
CA LEU A 52 9.45 -21.45 -6.47
C LEU A 52 8.19 -21.14 -5.66
N THR A 53 8.13 -21.55 -4.40
CA THR A 53 7.01 -21.26 -3.49
C THR A 53 6.81 -19.76 -3.31
N GLY A 54 7.89 -19.03 -3.02
CA GLY A 54 7.86 -17.56 -2.88
C GLY A 54 7.43 -16.89 -4.20
N ALA A 55 7.97 -17.34 -5.33
CA ALA A 55 7.59 -16.83 -6.65
C ALA A 55 6.11 -17.04 -6.95
N LEU A 56 5.54 -18.22 -6.66
CA LEU A 56 4.13 -18.51 -6.88
C LEU A 56 3.23 -17.65 -5.99
N THR A 57 3.56 -17.50 -4.70
CA THR A 57 2.78 -16.67 -3.77
C THR A 57 2.76 -15.20 -4.21
N ILE A 58 3.90 -14.64 -4.60
CA ILE A 58 3.97 -13.26 -5.09
C ILE A 58 3.30 -13.12 -6.46
N SER A 59 3.31 -14.15 -7.30
CA SER A 59 2.59 -14.12 -8.59
C SER A 59 1.08 -13.94 -8.39
N VAL A 60 0.49 -14.53 -7.33
CA VAL A 60 -0.92 -14.27 -6.98
C VAL A 60 -1.11 -12.81 -6.57
N ASP A 61 -0.20 -12.25 -5.79
CA ASP A 61 -0.26 -10.83 -5.41
C ASP A 61 -0.15 -9.92 -6.64
N CYS A 62 0.76 -10.23 -7.58
CA CYS A 62 0.85 -9.50 -8.86
C CYS A 62 -0.49 -9.50 -9.62
N VAL A 63 -1.15 -10.66 -9.77
CA VAL A 63 -2.45 -10.74 -10.44
C VAL A 63 -3.50 -9.92 -9.68
N TYR A 64 -3.54 -10.04 -8.36
CA TYR A 64 -4.43 -9.27 -7.52
C TYR A 64 -4.22 -7.76 -7.67
N LEU A 65 -2.96 -7.28 -7.66
CA LEU A 65 -2.64 -5.86 -7.82
C LEU A 65 -3.04 -5.32 -9.20
N VAL A 66 -2.93 -6.14 -10.27
CA VAL A 66 -3.47 -5.76 -11.59
C VAL A 66 -4.97 -5.58 -11.54
N VAL A 67 -5.70 -6.51 -10.92
CA VAL A 67 -7.15 -6.40 -10.74
C VAL A 67 -7.50 -5.15 -9.95
N MET A 68 -6.82 -4.90 -8.83
CA MET A 68 -7.03 -3.70 -8.01
C MET A 68 -6.74 -2.40 -8.77
N TYR A 69 -5.66 -2.36 -9.56
CA TYR A 69 -5.36 -1.22 -10.44
C TYR A 69 -6.52 -0.95 -11.42
N LEU A 70 -7.04 -1.99 -12.07
CA LEU A 70 -8.15 -1.85 -13.01
C LEU A 70 -9.44 -1.37 -12.31
N LEU A 71 -9.76 -1.93 -11.14
CA LEU A 71 -10.93 -1.52 -10.36
C LEU A 71 -10.85 -0.05 -9.93
N GLU A 72 -9.69 0.41 -9.46
CA GLU A 72 -9.46 1.81 -9.08
C GLU A 72 -9.51 2.73 -10.33
N LYS A 73 -8.87 2.33 -11.44
CA LYS A 73 -8.86 3.10 -12.69
C LYS A 73 -10.25 3.32 -13.28
N TYR A 74 -11.10 2.30 -13.21
CA TYR A 74 -12.48 2.36 -13.75
C TYR A 74 -13.53 2.76 -12.71
N ASN A 75 -13.12 3.20 -11.49
CA ASN A 75 -14.01 3.55 -10.38
C ASN A 75 -14.99 2.44 -9.99
N LYS A 76 -14.60 1.17 -10.16
CA LYS A 76 -15.41 -0.01 -9.82
C LYS A 76 -15.06 -0.59 -8.45
N THR A 77 -14.82 0.26 -7.48
CA THR A 77 -14.37 -0.10 -6.12
C THR A 77 -15.33 -1.02 -5.36
N LYS A 78 -16.60 -1.08 -5.76
CA LYS A 78 -17.60 -2.03 -5.21
C LYS A 78 -17.20 -3.50 -5.39
N TYR A 79 -16.35 -3.81 -6.36
CA TYR A 79 -15.87 -5.17 -6.61
C TYR A 79 -14.57 -5.50 -5.83
N ASN A 80 -14.00 -4.54 -5.10
CA ASN A 80 -12.77 -4.76 -4.32
C ASN A 80 -12.94 -5.93 -3.34
N LEU A 81 -14.09 -6.03 -2.68
CA LEU A 81 -14.39 -7.12 -1.75
C LEU A 81 -14.31 -8.49 -2.43
N ILE A 82 -14.94 -8.64 -3.59
CA ILE A 82 -14.97 -9.92 -4.34
C ILE A 82 -13.56 -10.28 -4.79
N ALA A 83 -12.82 -9.33 -5.38
CA ALA A 83 -11.44 -9.54 -5.81
C ALA A 83 -10.54 -9.96 -4.64
N THR A 84 -10.71 -9.32 -3.48
CA THR A 84 -9.95 -9.64 -2.27
C THR A 84 -10.29 -11.04 -1.74
N ILE A 85 -11.56 -11.42 -1.69
CA ILE A 85 -11.96 -12.78 -1.25
C ILE A 85 -11.34 -13.84 -2.15
N ILE A 86 -11.35 -13.64 -3.47
CA ILE A 86 -10.73 -14.56 -4.43
C ILE A 86 -9.22 -14.67 -4.16
N ALA A 87 -8.53 -13.54 -3.96
CA ALA A 87 -7.11 -13.53 -3.65
C ALA A 87 -6.79 -14.21 -2.31
N MET A 88 -7.64 -14.01 -1.27
CA MET A 88 -7.49 -14.67 0.04
C MET A 88 -7.63 -16.20 -0.10
N ILE A 89 -8.62 -16.67 -0.83
CA ILE A 89 -8.81 -18.11 -1.09
C ILE A 89 -7.59 -18.68 -1.83
N ALA A 90 -7.11 -17.99 -2.88
CA ALA A 90 -5.93 -18.41 -3.62
C ALA A 90 -4.68 -18.47 -2.72
N THR A 91 -4.49 -17.47 -1.85
CA THR A 91 -3.38 -17.44 -0.87
C THR A 91 -3.46 -18.62 0.10
N ILE A 92 -4.64 -18.93 0.64
CA ILE A 92 -4.83 -20.06 1.56
C ILE A 92 -4.52 -21.39 0.84
N VAL A 93 -5.08 -21.59 -0.35
CA VAL A 93 -4.85 -22.82 -1.14
C VAL A 93 -3.37 -23.01 -1.43
N LEU A 94 -2.69 -21.95 -1.91
CA LEU A 94 -1.24 -22.04 -2.17
C LEU A 94 -0.44 -22.32 -0.90
N SER A 95 -0.78 -21.68 0.22
CA SER A 95 -0.09 -21.92 1.50
C SER A 95 -0.26 -23.36 1.99
N ILE A 96 -1.40 -23.98 1.73
CA ILE A 96 -1.63 -25.41 2.04
C ILE A 96 -0.80 -26.30 1.13
N VAL A 97 -0.79 -26.03 -0.18
CA VAL A 97 -0.03 -26.84 -1.18
C VAL A 97 1.47 -26.74 -0.93
N THR A 98 1.95 -25.59 -0.47
CA THR A 98 3.38 -25.34 -0.23
C THR A 98 3.78 -25.45 1.25
N TRP A 99 3.00 -26.18 2.04
CA TRP A 99 3.17 -26.30 3.48
C TRP A 99 4.55 -26.84 3.88
N GLN A 100 5.27 -26.06 4.68
CA GLN A 100 6.60 -26.42 5.21
C GLN A 100 6.64 -26.46 6.76
N GLY A 101 5.48 -26.63 7.39
CA GLY A 101 5.33 -26.63 8.85
C GLY A 101 4.65 -25.38 9.40
N ALA A 102 4.44 -25.33 10.72
CA ALA A 102 3.69 -24.27 11.41
C ALA A 102 4.23 -22.85 11.14
N ILE A 103 5.53 -22.72 10.87
CA ILE A 103 6.17 -21.42 10.57
C ILE A 103 5.61 -20.81 9.28
N SER A 104 5.15 -21.63 8.32
CA SER A 104 4.53 -21.18 7.06
C SER A 104 3.20 -20.44 7.28
N LEU A 105 2.58 -20.54 8.46
CA LEU A 105 1.38 -19.78 8.79
C LEU A 105 1.65 -18.27 8.92
N LEU A 106 2.85 -17.86 9.34
CA LEU A 106 3.17 -16.44 9.54
C LEU A 106 3.07 -15.63 8.25
N PRO A 107 3.73 -15.99 7.12
CA PRO A 107 3.58 -15.26 5.87
C PRO A 107 2.16 -15.35 5.30
N MET A 108 1.45 -16.47 5.53
CA MET A 108 0.04 -16.59 5.14
C MET A 108 -0.82 -15.56 5.89
N PHE A 109 -0.72 -15.48 7.23
CA PHE A 109 -1.45 -14.49 8.01
C PHE A 109 -1.05 -13.07 7.67
N ALA A 110 0.24 -12.81 7.45
CA ALA A 110 0.75 -11.51 6.99
C ALA A 110 0.05 -11.07 5.70
N MET A 111 -0.05 -11.98 4.73
CA MET A 111 -0.73 -11.71 3.46
C MET A 111 -2.24 -11.50 3.63
N LEU A 112 -2.92 -12.34 4.42
CA LEU A 112 -4.36 -12.20 4.68
C LEU A 112 -4.69 -10.85 5.35
N CYS A 113 -3.89 -10.42 6.34
CA CYS A 113 -4.03 -9.11 6.97
C CYS A 113 -3.87 -7.97 5.95
N TYR A 114 -2.87 -8.04 5.10
CA TYR A 114 -2.64 -7.05 4.04
C TYR A 114 -3.80 -7.00 3.05
N LEU A 115 -4.22 -8.15 2.51
CA LEU A 115 -5.35 -8.25 1.58
C LEU A 115 -6.64 -7.66 2.17
N THR A 116 -6.93 -7.93 3.45
CA THR A 116 -8.09 -7.37 4.14
C THR A 116 -8.09 -5.84 4.11
N THR A 117 -6.94 -5.21 4.27
CA THR A 117 -6.85 -3.73 4.24
C THR A 117 -6.99 -3.14 2.84
N MET A 118 -6.70 -3.91 1.80
CA MET A 118 -6.86 -3.48 0.40
C MET A 118 -8.33 -3.28 -0.02
N ILE A 119 -9.31 -3.84 0.71
CA ILE A 119 -10.74 -3.60 0.49
C ILE A 119 -11.07 -2.12 0.63
N PHE A 120 -10.38 -1.43 1.54
CA PHE A 120 -10.65 -0.04 1.87
C PHE A 120 -10.06 0.91 0.83
N THR A 121 -10.76 2.00 0.56
CA THR A 121 -10.29 3.09 -0.30
C THR A 121 -9.32 4.03 0.42
N ASN A 122 -9.35 4.01 1.77
CA ASN A 122 -8.50 4.87 2.59
C ASN A 122 -7.04 4.37 2.57
N ILE A 123 -6.16 5.17 1.98
CA ILE A 123 -4.75 4.83 1.80
C ILE A 123 -4.00 4.61 3.13
N VAL A 124 -4.43 5.27 4.22
CA VAL A 124 -3.83 5.08 5.56
C VAL A 124 -4.09 3.67 6.05
N ILE A 125 -5.32 3.16 5.86
CA ILE A 125 -5.69 1.78 6.25
C ILE A 125 -4.87 0.77 5.43
N VAL A 126 -4.72 1.00 4.13
CA VAL A 126 -3.92 0.13 3.25
C VAL A 126 -2.46 0.08 3.70
N LYS A 127 -1.87 1.23 4.02
CA LYS A 127 -0.49 1.30 4.54
C LYS A 127 -0.35 0.66 5.92
N SER A 128 -1.39 0.72 6.76
CA SER A 128 -1.39 0.00 8.05
C SER A 128 -1.38 -1.52 7.86
N GLY A 129 -2.05 -2.03 6.82
CA GLY A 129 -1.95 -3.43 6.43
C GLY A 129 -0.54 -3.82 6.00
N SER A 130 0.12 -2.98 5.19
CA SER A 130 1.51 -3.18 4.81
C SER A 130 2.46 -3.19 6.02
N PHE A 131 2.25 -2.29 7.00
CA PHE A 131 3.00 -2.30 8.25
C PHE A 131 2.82 -3.63 9.01
N LEU A 132 1.59 -4.11 9.17
CA LEU A 132 1.31 -5.37 9.87
C LEU A 132 1.90 -6.58 9.13
N ARG A 133 1.80 -6.61 7.79
CA ARG A 133 2.45 -7.61 6.94
C ARG A 133 3.95 -7.68 7.21
N ASN A 134 4.64 -6.53 7.15
CA ASN A 134 6.08 -6.47 7.34
C ASN A 134 6.48 -6.88 8.77
N LEU A 135 5.70 -6.50 9.79
CA LEU A 135 5.93 -6.93 11.18
C LEU A 135 5.88 -8.46 11.33
N LEU A 136 4.88 -9.11 10.74
CA LEU A 136 4.77 -10.57 10.77
C LEU A 136 5.89 -11.25 9.95
N ASN A 137 6.30 -10.66 8.84
CA ASN A 137 7.42 -11.14 8.04
C ASN A 137 8.75 -11.01 8.77
N ILE A 138 8.99 -9.95 9.55
CA ILE A 138 10.19 -9.82 10.40
C ILE A 138 10.27 -11.01 11.36
N ILE A 139 9.17 -11.34 12.04
CA ILE A 139 9.12 -12.49 12.97
C ILE A 139 9.44 -13.79 12.22
N TYR A 140 8.83 -13.98 11.05
CA TYR A 140 9.09 -15.14 10.20
C TYR A 140 10.56 -15.23 9.80
N MET A 141 11.16 -14.12 9.33
CA MET A 141 12.56 -14.08 8.90
C MET A 141 13.54 -14.40 10.05
N PHE A 142 13.24 -13.94 11.28
CA PHE A 142 14.04 -14.31 12.46
C PHE A 142 13.93 -15.81 12.76
N LEU A 143 12.74 -16.41 12.67
CA LEU A 143 12.54 -17.85 12.93
C LEU A 143 13.26 -18.76 11.93
N ILE A 144 13.43 -18.30 10.68
CA ILE A 144 14.19 -19.05 9.65
C ILE A 144 15.67 -18.64 9.58
N ALA A 145 16.14 -17.86 10.57
CA ALA A 145 17.52 -17.35 10.65
C ALA A 145 17.97 -16.51 9.42
N SER A 146 17.04 -15.87 8.72
CA SER A 146 17.31 -14.97 7.59
C SER A 146 17.47 -13.52 8.08
N TYR A 147 18.57 -13.23 8.76
CA TYR A 147 18.83 -11.91 9.37
C TYR A 147 18.91 -10.78 8.35
N PHE A 148 19.44 -11.03 7.16
CA PHE A 148 19.46 -10.02 6.09
C PHE A 148 18.02 -9.69 5.61
N GLY A 149 17.21 -10.71 5.37
CA GLY A 149 15.79 -10.52 5.03
C GLY A 149 15.03 -9.78 6.13
N ALA A 150 15.26 -10.11 7.40
CA ALA A 150 14.67 -9.37 8.52
C ALA A 150 15.10 -7.88 8.53
N GLY A 151 16.35 -7.57 8.19
CA GLY A 151 16.84 -6.20 8.06
C GLY A 151 16.10 -5.42 6.97
N LEU A 152 15.86 -6.01 5.80
CA LEU A 152 15.09 -5.42 4.72
C LEU A 152 13.64 -5.16 5.14
N GLU A 153 12.95 -6.13 5.73
CA GLU A 153 11.58 -5.98 6.23
C GLU A 153 11.45 -4.86 7.29
N ILE A 154 12.48 -4.64 8.13
CA ILE A 154 12.52 -3.50 9.07
C ILE A 154 12.52 -2.17 8.30
N VAL A 155 13.30 -2.05 7.24
CA VAL A 155 13.32 -0.84 6.39
C VAL A 155 11.94 -0.61 5.76
N LEU A 156 11.30 -1.66 5.24
CA LEU A 156 9.96 -1.58 4.66
C LEU A 156 8.92 -1.19 5.73
N MET A 157 9.00 -1.74 6.94
CA MET A 157 8.13 -1.39 8.06
C MET A 157 8.29 0.09 8.45
N ILE A 158 9.52 0.60 8.57
CA ILE A 158 9.78 2.02 8.86
C ILE A 158 9.20 2.91 7.76
N SER A 159 9.36 2.54 6.49
CA SER A 159 8.80 3.30 5.37
C SER A 159 7.27 3.38 5.42
N ALA A 160 6.60 2.30 5.83
CA ALA A 160 5.16 2.27 6.02
C ALA A 160 4.71 3.22 7.15
N ILE A 161 5.42 3.23 8.29
CA ILE A 161 5.14 4.17 9.40
C ILE A 161 5.28 5.61 8.93
N VAL A 162 6.38 5.95 8.27
CA VAL A 162 6.62 7.31 7.74
C VAL A 162 5.51 7.70 6.75
N GLY A 163 5.14 6.79 5.84
CA GLY A 163 4.05 7.01 4.90
C GLY A 163 2.71 7.29 5.57
N ILE A 164 2.36 6.53 6.62
CA ILE A 164 1.15 6.73 7.43
C ILE A 164 1.16 8.11 8.11
N VAL A 165 2.25 8.46 8.79
CA VAL A 165 2.39 9.74 9.50
C VAL A 165 2.25 10.92 8.53
N LEU A 166 2.85 10.83 7.35
CA LEU A 166 2.74 11.86 6.32
C LEU A 166 1.30 12.03 5.82
N ASP A 167 0.56 10.94 5.63
CA ASP A 167 -0.82 11.02 5.15
C ASP A 167 -1.76 11.58 6.22
N ILE A 168 -1.57 11.22 7.49
CA ILE A 168 -2.31 11.81 8.61
C ILE A 168 -2.05 13.32 8.70
N LYS A 169 -0.79 13.75 8.58
CA LYS A 169 -0.44 15.19 8.59
C LYS A 169 -1.06 15.92 7.40
N ARG A 170 -1.06 15.33 6.21
CA ARG A 170 -1.69 15.90 5.00
C ARG A 170 -3.20 16.07 5.20
N LYS A 171 -3.88 15.05 5.76
CA LYS A 171 -5.31 15.11 6.03
C LYS A 171 -5.65 16.25 6.99
N LYS A 172 -4.96 16.37 8.13
CA LYS A 172 -5.14 17.45 9.10
C LYS A 172 -4.93 18.85 8.47
N LYS A 173 -3.90 18.99 7.61
CA LYS A 173 -3.66 20.27 6.93
C LYS A 173 -4.80 20.66 5.99
N LEU A 174 -5.38 19.69 5.27
CA LEU A 174 -6.53 19.94 4.40
C LEU A 174 -7.77 20.35 5.22
N GLU A 175 -8.06 19.66 6.32
CA GLU A 175 -9.17 19.99 7.22
C GLU A 175 -9.04 21.42 7.80
N ASN A 176 -7.85 21.81 8.28
CA ASN A 176 -7.60 23.15 8.80
C ASN A 176 -7.76 24.24 7.72
N ASN A 177 -7.31 23.99 6.49
CA ASN A 177 -7.48 24.95 5.40
C ASN A 177 -8.97 25.15 5.02
N ILE A 178 -9.77 24.08 5.07
CA ILE A 178 -11.23 24.16 4.81
C ILE A 178 -11.90 25.01 5.90
N VAL A 179 -11.60 24.73 7.18
CA VAL A 179 -12.15 25.49 8.31
C VAL A 179 -11.81 26.97 8.20
N ASN A 180 -10.54 27.32 7.93
CA ASN A 180 -10.11 28.71 7.80
C ASN A 180 -10.78 29.43 6.62
N ASN A 181 -10.98 28.76 5.48
CA ASN A 181 -11.68 29.34 4.33
C ASN A 181 -13.20 29.51 4.57
N THR A 182 -13.79 28.66 5.42
CA THR A 182 -15.22 28.76 5.77
C THR A 182 -15.47 29.87 6.84
N GLN A 183 -14.43 30.24 7.60
CA GLN A 183 -14.48 31.29 8.63
C GLN A 183 -14.03 32.68 8.11
N ALA A 184 -13.57 32.76 6.84
CA ALA A 184 -13.30 34.06 6.24
C ALA A 184 -14.64 34.84 6.11
N PRO A 185 -14.82 36.00 6.79
CA PRO A 185 -16.08 36.70 6.78
C PRO A 185 -16.40 37.16 5.36
N THR A 186 -17.62 36.91 4.92
CA THR A 186 -18.27 37.56 3.76
C THR A 186 -18.41 39.06 4.04
N THR A 187 -17.29 39.78 4.03
CA THR A 187 -17.26 41.24 4.15
C THR A 187 -17.25 41.85 2.75
N ILE A 188 -18.17 41.46 1.90
CA ILE A 188 -18.41 42.13 0.62
C ILE A 188 -19.93 42.03 0.39
N GLU A 189 -20.73 42.92 0.96
CA GLU A 189 -22.09 43.26 0.47
C GLU A 189 -22.79 44.32 1.33
N SER A 190 -22.07 45.21 2.00
CA SER A 190 -22.72 46.33 2.71
C SER A 190 -22.31 47.75 2.26
N GLU A 191 -21.41 47.89 1.30
CA GLU A 191 -21.02 49.24 0.81
C GLU A 191 -21.77 49.69 -0.45
N ASP A 192 -22.43 48.79 -1.21
CA ASP A 192 -23.13 49.20 -2.44
C ASP A 192 -24.62 49.55 -2.28
N VAL A 193 -25.17 49.39 -1.07
CA VAL A 193 -26.61 49.74 -0.80
C VAL A 193 -26.77 51.20 -0.27
N GLU A 194 -25.75 51.78 0.33
CA GLU A 194 -25.81 53.15 0.86
C GLU A 194 -25.56 54.23 -0.20
N SER A 195 -24.92 53.90 -1.30
CA SER A 195 -24.64 54.82 -2.42
C SER A 195 -25.82 55.03 -3.36
N LYS A 196 -26.81 54.17 -3.40
CA LYS A 196 -28.01 54.29 -4.27
C LYS A 196 -29.15 55.08 -3.67
N ASN A 197 -29.22 55.26 -2.36
CA ASN A 197 -30.31 56.00 -1.72
C ASN A 197 -30.07 57.53 -1.64
N ASN A 198 -28.90 58.03 -2.03
CA ASN A 198 -28.59 59.46 -2.05
C ASN A 198 -28.77 60.17 -3.40
N ILE A 199 -29.21 59.46 -4.45
CA ILE A 199 -29.40 60.04 -5.81
C ILE A 199 -30.89 60.27 -6.14
N GLU A 200 -31.83 59.81 -5.31
CA GLU A 200 -33.28 59.99 -5.59
C GLU A 200 -33.95 61.12 -4.82
N ASN A 201 -33.20 61.90 -4.03
CA ASN A 201 -33.76 63.03 -3.26
C ASN A 201 -33.09 64.40 -3.55
N ASN A 202 -32.77 64.72 -4.81
CA ASN A 202 -32.46 66.09 -5.26
C ASN A 202 -33.11 66.38 -6.59
#